data_3508181de0217649fdabfcdd316f1aa7
#
_entry.id   3508181de0217649fdabfcdd316f1aa7
#
_cell.length_a   1.000
_cell.length_b   1.000
_cell.length_c   1.000
_cell.angle_alpha   90.00
_cell.angle_beta   90.00
_cell.angle_gamma   90.00
#
_symmetry.space_group_name_H-M   'P 1'
#
loop_
_entity.id
_entity.type
_entity.pdbx_description
1 polymer ?
#
loop_
_entity_poly.entity_id
_entity_poly.type
_entity_poly.pdbx_seq_one_letter_code
_entity_poly.pdbx_strand_id
1 'polypeptide(L)'
;MEEIKKQFSDKALKDFKLIDHAVNEGDEQAFAELMERYKRPVYHMILKMIRNTDDAEDLTIEAFAKAFKNLHKFKKDYTFSTWLFRIATNNTIDFIRKKKLNTFSLNTSFTDDGGEAVTIDVEDKNRNPQDEAINTQKKELVQMFVSKLPPKYQRLVRLRYFDELSYDEIAKTLDAPLGTVKAQLHRARELMYDLVKDKKKHI
;
A
#
# COMPACT_ATOMS: atom_id res chain seq x y z
N MET A 1 -12.21 12.33 -25.63
CA MET A 1 -13.14 12.11 -24.50
C MET A 1 -13.95 10.82 -24.61
N GLU A 2 -14.35 10.36 -25.79
CA GLU A 2 -15.10 9.11 -25.97
C GLU A 2 -14.27 7.83 -25.70
N GLU A 3 -12.99 7.82 -26.02
CA GLU A 3 -12.11 6.66 -25.73
C GLU A 3 -11.91 6.41 -24.23
N ILE A 4 -11.85 7.48 -23.41
CA ILE A 4 -11.74 7.38 -21.95
C ILE A 4 -13.00 6.77 -21.34
N LYS A 5 -14.18 7.03 -21.89
CA LYS A 5 -15.46 6.48 -21.42
C LYS A 5 -15.57 4.95 -21.60
N LYS A 6 -14.87 4.36 -22.56
CA LYS A 6 -14.87 2.90 -22.77
C LYS A 6 -13.98 2.13 -21.79
N GLN A 7 -13.05 2.81 -21.11
CA GLN A 7 -12.03 2.18 -20.29
C GLN A 7 -12.33 2.24 -18.78
N PHE A 8 -13.15 3.20 -18.32
CA PHE A 8 -13.37 3.44 -16.89
C PHE A 8 -14.86 3.34 -16.52
N SER A 9 -15.12 2.96 -15.27
CA SER A 9 -16.47 2.93 -14.70
C SER A 9 -17.03 4.35 -14.51
N ASP A 10 -18.36 4.46 -14.42
CA ASP A 10 -19.02 5.76 -14.15
C ASP A 10 -18.54 6.39 -12.83
N LYS A 11 -18.19 5.57 -11.82
CA LYS A 11 -17.60 6.03 -10.57
C LYS A 11 -16.26 6.71 -10.82
N ALA A 12 -15.38 6.09 -11.61
CA ALA A 12 -14.07 6.65 -11.94
C ALA A 12 -14.19 7.96 -12.73
N LEU A 13 -15.16 8.03 -13.64
CA LEU A 13 -15.42 9.26 -14.41
C LEU A 13 -15.93 10.41 -13.52
N LYS A 14 -16.75 10.10 -12.50
CA LYS A 14 -17.17 11.10 -11.49
C LYS A 14 -15.97 11.58 -10.66
N ASP A 15 -15.10 10.67 -10.24
CA ASP A 15 -13.87 11.03 -9.53
C ASP A 15 -12.98 11.95 -10.37
N PHE A 16 -12.84 11.70 -11.67
CA PHE A 16 -12.06 12.56 -12.57
C PHE A 16 -12.61 13.97 -12.67
N LYS A 17 -13.95 14.13 -12.67
CA LYS A 17 -14.57 15.47 -12.67
C LYS A 17 -14.29 16.21 -11.36
N LEU A 18 -14.44 15.52 -10.21
CA LEU A 18 -14.10 16.11 -8.91
C LEU A 18 -12.64 16.54 -8.83
N ILE A 19 -11.72 15.71 -9.37
CA ILE A 19 -10.30 16.05 -9.42
C ILE A 19 -10.05 17.29 -10.30
N ASP A 20 -10.71 17.39 -11.46
CA ASP A 20 -10.58 18.55 -12.32
C ASP A 20 -11.05 19.84 -11.61
N HIS A 21 -12.21 19.82 -10.92
CA HIS A 21 -12.69 20.95 -10.12
C HIS A 21 -11.73 21.28 -8.96
N ALA A 22 -11.30 20.27 -8.22
CA ALA A 22 -10.36 20.46 -7.11
C ALA A 22 -9.02 21.08 -7.55
N VAL A 23 -8.47 20.64 -8.68
CA VAL A 23 -7.14 21.09 -9.16
C VAL A 23 -7.22 22.43 -9.87
N ASN A 24 -8.22 22.64 -10.74
CA ASN A 24 -8.29 23.82 -11.61
C ASN A 24 -8.98 25.01 -10.95
N GLU A 25 -9.96 24.74 -10.09
CA GLU A 25 -10.82 25.75 -9.47
C GLU A 25 -10.56 25.92 -7.97
N GLY A 26 -9.76 25.02 -7.37
CA GLY A 26 -9.51 25.01 -5.94
C GLY A 26 -10.77 24.66 -5.13
N ASP A 27 -11.71 23.92 -5.73
CA ASP A 27 -13.01 23.60 -5.14
C ASP A 27 -12.85 22.71 -3.91
N GLU A 28 -13.04 23.30 -2.72
CA GLU A 28 -12.96 22.59 -1.43
C GLU A 28 -14.05 21.52 -1.28
N GLN A 29 -15.21 21.69 -1.90
CA GLN A 29 -16.29 20.69 -1.86
C GLN A 29 -15.89 19.45 -2.65
N ALA A 30 -15.19 19.61 -3.78
CA ALA A 30 -14.68 18.49 -4.55
C ALA A 30 -13.65 17.66 -3.75
N PHE A 31 -12.76 18.32 -2.99
CA PHE A 31 -11.85 17.61 -2.06
C PHE A 31 -12.63 16.89 -0.95
N ALA A 32 -13.64 17.53 -0.36
CA ALA A 32 -14.45 16.94 0.70
C ALA A 32 -15.22 15.71 0.20
N GLU A 33 -15.80 15.75 -1.01
CA GLU A 33 -16.50 14.62 -1.60
C GLU A 33 -15.55 13.45 -1.91
N LEU A 34 -14.35 13.71 -2.43
CA LEU A 34 -13.33 12.67 -2.64
C LEU A 34 -12.93 12.04 -1.31
N MET A 35 -12.72 12.85 -0.27
CA MET A 35 -12.36 12.35 1.05
C MET A 35 -13.46 11.48 1.66
N GLU A 36 -14.71 11.95 1.66
CA GLU A 36 -15.85 11.20 2.22
C GLU A 36 -16.03 9.84 1.52
N ARG A 37 -15.89 9.82 0.21
CA ARG A 37 -16.03 8.61 -0.61
C ARG A 37 -14.98 7.54 -0.32
N TYR A 38 -13.76 7.96 0.04
CA TYR A 38 -12.62 7.06 0.17
C TYR A 38 -12.07 6.91 1.59
N LYS A 39 -12.50 7.74 2.57
CA LYS A 39 -12.00 7.70 3.95
C LYS A 39 -12.13 6.31 4.57
N ARG A 40 -13.34 5.74 4.55
CA ARG A 40 -13.60 4.42 5.15
C ARG A 40 -12.81 3.29 4.49
N PRO A 41 -12.80 3.13 3.14
CA PRO A 41 -11.98 2.14 2.48
C PRO A 41 -10.48 2.26 2.78
N VAL A 42 -9.93 3.48 2.79
CA VAL A 42 -8.51 3.73 3.09
C VAL A 42 -8.21 3.37 4.55
N TYR A 43 -9.03 3.83 5.50
CA TYR A 43 -8.90 3.50 6.91
C TYR A 43 -8.87 1.99 7.16
N HIS A 44 -9.85 1.25 6.63
CA HIS A 44 -9.89 -0.20 6.83
C HIS A 44 -8.72 -0.94 6.19
N MET A 45 -8.20 -0.44 5.08
CA MET A 45 -6.99 -0.99 4.48
C MET A 45 -5.78 -0.79 5.40
N ILE A 46 -5.59 0.43 5.91
CA ILE A 46 -4.49 0.76 6.82
C ILE A 46 -4.62 -0.04 8.12
N LEU A 47 -5.82 -0.07 8.71
CA LEU A 47 -6.09 -0.81 9.96
C LEU A 47 -5.73 -2.30 9.84
N LYS A 48 -5.99 -2.93 8.69
CA LYS A 48 -5.57 -4.31 8.43
C LYS A 48 -4.05 -4.50 8.39
N MET A 49 -3.29 -3.44 8.06
CA MET A 49 -1.83 -3.50 8.00
C MET A 49 -1.19 -3.30 9.37
N ILE A 50 -1.73 -2.40 10.20
CA ILE A 50 -1.07 -1.99 11.46
C ILE A 50 -1.79 -2.44 12.73
N ARG A 51 -3.08 -2.83 12.64
CA ARG A 51 -3.91 -3.34 13.75
C ARG A 51 -4.00 -2.41 14.97
N ASN A 52 -3.83 -1.11 14.77
CA ASN A 52 -4.01 -0.06 15.78
C ASN A 52 -4.94 1.00 15.22
N THR A 53 -6.00 1.34 15.95
CA THR A 53 -7.06 2.25 15.49
C THR A 53 -6.58 3.68 15.38
N ASP A 54 -5.85 4.16 16.39
CA ASP A 54 -5.40 5.55 16.47
C ASP A 54 -4.35 5.83 15.38
N ASP A 55 -3.33 4.95 15.26
CA ASP A 55 -2.35 5.02 14.19
C ASP A 55 -3.02 4.93 12.80
N ALA A 56 -4.11 4.13 12.66
CA ALA A 56 -4.82 4.00 11.38
C ALA A 56 -5.61 5.27 11.01
N GLU A 57 -6.19 5.95 11.98
CA GLU A 57 -6.86 7.25 11.77
C GLU A 57 -5.84 8.30 11.34
N ASP A 58 -4.73 8.44 12.05
CA ASP A 58 -3.68 9.39 11.74
C ASP A 58 -3.09 9.15 10.35
N LEU A 59 -2.75 7.91 10.02
CA LEU A 59 -2.21 7.54 8.71
C LEU A 59 -3.22 7.73 7.58
N THR A 60 -4.53 7.61 7.88
CA THR A 60 -5.57 7.90 6.90
C THR A 60 -5.59 9.39 6.56
N ILE A 61 -5.57 10.26 7.55
CA ILE A 61 -5.51 11.71 7.36
C ILE A 61 -4.23 12.09 6.60
N GLU A 62 -3.08 11.54 7.03
CA GLU A 62 -1.79 11.79 6.37
C GLU A 62 -1.78 11.34 4.91
N ALA A 63 -2.39 10.20 4.59
CA ALA A 63 -2.50 9.70 3.22
C ALA A 63 -3.30 10.65 2.34
N PHE A 64 -4.43 11.19 2.83
CA PHE A 64 -5.21 12.20 2.11
C PHE A 64 -4.45 13.52 1.96
N ALA A 65 -3.78 14.00 3.00
CA ALA A 65 -2.97 15.20 2.91
C ALA A 65 -1.87 15.07 1.84
N LYS A 66 -1.18 13.92 1.80
CA LYS A 66 -0.18 13.62 0.76
C LYS A 66 -0.80 13.49 -0.63
N ALA A 67 -1.97 12.88 -0.74
CA ALA A 67 -2.69 12.74 -2.00
C ALA A 67 -3.12 14.12 -2.53
N PHE A 68 -3.79 14.92 -1.73
CA PHE A 68 -4.29 16.22 -2.15
C PHE A 68 -3.16 17.21 -2.49
N LYS A 69 -2.10 17.24 -1.69
CA LYS A 69 -0.90 18.02 -2.02
C LYS A 69 -0.30 17.67 -3.39
N ASN A 70 -0.42 16.43 -3.82
CA ASN A 70 0.11 15.94 -5.10
C ASN A 70 -0.98 15.69 -6.16
N LEU A 71 -2.21 16.16 -5.96
CA LEU A 71 -3.34 15.85 -6.82
C LEU A 71 -3.11 16.36 -8.27
N HIS A 72 -2.42 17.47 -8.43
CA HIS A 72 -2.00 18.03 -9.73
C HIS A 72 -1.06 17.09 -10.54
N LYS A 73 -0.44 16.08 -9.87
CA LYS A 73 0.41 15.06 -10.52
C LYS A 73 -0.36 13.81 -10.91
N PHE A 74 -1.66 13.74 -10.55
CA PHE A 74 -2.48 12.59 -10.90
C PHE A 74 -2.71 12.55 -12.42
N LYS A 75 -2.45 11.38 -13.01
CA LYS A 75 -2.71 11.12 -14.42
C LYS A 75 -3.90 10.17 -14.55
N LYS A 76 -4.80 10.46 -15.48
CA LYS A 76 -6.01 9.65 -15.73
C LYS A 76 -5.73 8.32 -16.46
N ASP A 77 -4.50 7.80 -16.36
CA ASP A 77 -4.10 6.49 -16.88
C ASP A 77 -4.67 5.33 -16.05
N TYR A 78 -5.10 5.62 -14.82
CA TYR A 78 -5.71 4.69 -13.87
C TYR A 78 -6.71 5.42 -12.95
N THR A 79 -7.50 4.66 -12.18
CA THR A 79 -8.50 5.26 -11.30
C THR A 79 -7.87 6.02 -10.14
N PHE A 80 -8.56 7.06 -9.65
CA PHE A 80 -8.14 7.80 -8.46
C PHE A 80 -7.95 6.88 -7.24
N SER A 81 -8.85 5.92 -7.05
CA SER A 81 -8.72 4.94 -5.97
C SER A 81 -7.39 4.19 -6.03
N THR A 82 -6.97 3.70 -7.19
CA THR A 82 -5.69 3.01 -7.36
C THR A 82 -4.51 3.89 -6.96
N TRP A 83 -4.55 5.16 -7.33
CA TRP A 83 -3.51 6.11 -6.99
C TRP A 83 -3.48 6.44 -5.50
N LEU A 84 -4.66 6.70 -4.90
CA LEU A 84 -4.80 6.99 -3.48
C LEU A 84 -4.36 5.80 -2.61
N PHE A 85 -4.83 4.58 -2.92
CA PHE A 85 -4.44 3.39 -2.19
C PHE A 85 -2.94 3.12 -2.27
N ARG A 86 -2.29 3.43 -3.38
CA ARG A 86 -0.82 3.33 -3.49
C ARG A 86 -0.12 4.32 -2.55
N ILE A 87 -0.61 5.56 -2.44
CA ILE A 87 -0.07 6.56 -1.51
C ILE A 87 -0.25 6.07 -0.08
N ALA A 88 -1.44 5.64 0.29
CA ALA A 88 -1.76 5.16 1.62
C ALA A 88 -0.95 3.92 2.02
N THR A 89 -0.82 2.93 1.12
CA THR A 89 0.01 1.73 1.35
C THR A 89 1.48 2.11 1.58
N ASN A 90 2.05 2.96 0.72
CA ASN A 90 3.44 3.38 0.87
C ASN A 90 3.66 4.13 2.19
N ASN A 91 2.74 5.02 2.55
CA ASN A 91 2.79 5.75 3.81
C ASN A 91 2.76 4.81 5.01
N THR A 92 1.88 3.82 4.99
CA THR A 92 1.75 2.82 6.06
C THR A 92 3.00 1.95 6.19
N ILE A 93 3.58 1.50 5.08
CA ILE A 93 4.82 0.71 5.09
C ILE A 93 5.97 1.54 5.67
N ASP A 94 6.09 2.81 5.29
CA ASP A 94 7.12 3.71 5.83
C ASP A 94 6.93 3.97 7.33
N PHE A 95 5.69 4.04 7.82
CA PHE A 95 5.38 4.12 9.25
C PHE A 95 5.79 2.86 10.00
N ILE A 96 5.42 1.67 9.53
CA ILE A 96 5.79 0.38 10.13
C ILE A 96 7.31 0.26 10.24
N ARG A 97 8.03 0.61 9.18
CA ARG A 97 9.49 0.60 9.15
C ARG A 97 10.10 1.51 10.21
N LYS A 98 9.61 2.75 10.31
CA LYS A 98 10.09 3.71 11.33
C LYS A 98 9.81 3.21 12.74
N LYS A 99 8.62 2.64 12.98
CA LYS A 99 8.23 2.09 14.29
C LYS A 99 9.14 0.93 14.69
N LYS A 100 9.47 0.02 13.77
CA LYS A 100 10.44 -1.06 14.00
C LYS A 100 11.83 -0.51 14.35
N LEU A 101 12.35 0.46 13.60
CA LEU A 101 13.67 1.05 13.87
C LEU A 101 13.74 1.68 15.25
N ASN A 102 12.70 2.40 15.67
CA ASN A 102 12.63 3.03 16.99
C ASN A 102 12.59 1.98 18.12
N THR A 103 11.89 0.87 17.92
CA THR A 103 11.82 -0.23 18.90
C THR A 103 13.18 -0.92 19.04
N PHE A 104 13.91 -1.13 17.95
CA PHE A 104 15.29 -1.65 18.00
C PHE A 104 16.25 -0.69 18.71
N SER A 105 16.16 0.62 18.45
CA SER A 105 17.03 1.62 19.10
C SER A 105 16.81 1.71 20.61
N LEU A 106 15.58 1.56 21.07
CA LEU A 106 15.26 1.58 22.51
C LEU A 106 15.71 0.29 23.22
N ASN A 107 15.69 -0.87 22.54
CA ASN A 107 16.19 -2.13 23.09
C ASN A 107 17.73 -2.22 23.10
N THR A 108 18.43 -1.47 22.26
CA THR A 108 19.91 -1.44 22.26
C THR A 108 20.47 -0.57 23.39
N SER A 109 19.65 0.24 24.06
CA SER A 109 20.08 1.09 25.20
C SER A 109 20.02 0.37 26.56
N PHE A 110 19.58 -0.89 26.62
CA PHE A 110 19.49 -1.69 27.83
C PHE A 110 20.17 -3.07 27.67
N THR A 111 21.43 -3.07 27.29
CA THR A 111 22.29 -4.24 27.46
C THR A 111 23.53 -3.81 28.22
N ASP A 112 23.37 -3.71 29.54
CA ASP A 112 24.42 -4.09 30.44
C ASP A 112 23.89 -5.27 31.26
N ASP A 113 24.68 -6.35 31.22
CA ASP A 113 24.58 -7.58 32.02
C ASP A 113 23.57 -8.68 31.56
N GLY A 114 24.10 -9.63 30.80
CA GLY A 114 23.85 -11.09 30.90
C GLY A 114 22.41 -11.60 30.93
N GLY A 115 21.52 -11.18 30.00
CA GLY A 115 20.16 -11.72 29.93
C GLY A 115 19.74 -12.09 28.51
N GLU A 116 19.23 -13.30 28.33
CA GLU A 116 18.64 -13.83 27.10
C GLU A 116 17.66 -12.84 26.47
N ALA A 117 17.74 -12.67 25.14
CA ALA A 117 16.81 -11.86 24.35
C ALA A 117 15.39 -12.43 24.52
N VAL A 118 14.61 -11.83 25.41
CA VAL A 118 13.17 -12.09 25.51
C VAL A 118 12.51 -11.44 24.32
N THR A 119 12.29 -12.21 23.28
CA THR A 119 11.32 -11.87 22.23
C THR A 119 9.95 -11.86 22.90
N ILE A 120 9.44 -10.65 23.20
CA ILE A 120 8.04 -10.49 23.61
C ILE A 120 7.20 -10.75 22.35
N ASP A 121 6.84 -12.02 22.16
CA ASP A 121 5.79 -12.43 21.26
C ASP A 121 4.48 -11.94 21.89
N VAL A 122 3.98 -10.80 21.42
CA VAL A 122 2.68 -10.28 21.83
C VAL A 122 1.63 -11.16 21.18
N GLU A 123 1.28 -12.23 21.87
CA GLU A 123 0.21 -13.14 21.51
C GLU A 123 -1.10 -12.37 21.49
N ASP A 124 -1.60 -12.12 20.29
CA ASP A 124 -2.88 -11.44 20.04
C ASP A 124 -4.03 -12.38 20.44
N LYS A 125 -4.47 -12.29 21.69
CA LYS A 125 -5.50 -13.15 22.32
C LYS A 125 -6.89 -13.08 21.69
N ASN A 126 -7.08 -12.28 20.63
CA ASN A 126 -8.37 -12.12 19.93
C ASN A 126 -8.40 -12.76 18.52
N ARG A 127 -7.50 -13.68 18.20
CA ARG A 127 -7.55 -14.36 16.91
C ARG A 127 -8.59 -15.47 16.91
N ASN A 128 -9.69 -15.24 16.19
CA ASN A 128 -10.62 -16.31 15.83
C ASN A 128 -9.88 -17.32 14.90
N PRO A 129 -9.88 -18.64 15.20
CA PRO A 129 -9.23 -19.66 14.36
C PRO A 129 -9.65 -19.63 12.88
N GLN A 130 -10.89 -19.22 12.60
CA GLN A 130 -11.39 -19.04 11.23
C GLN A 130 -10.69 -17.89 10.49
N ASP A 131 -10.41 -16.78 11.16
CA ASP A 131 -9.68 -15.65 10.56
C ASP A 131 -8.21 -15.99 10.30
N GLU A 132 -7.63 -16.84 11.11
CA GLU A 132 -6.26 -17.33 10.95
C GLU A 132 -6.15 -18.28 9.74
N ALA A 133 -7.08 -19.20 9.57
CA ALA A 133 -7.16 -20.07 8.39
C ALA A 133 -7.37 -19.26 7.10
N ILE A 134 -8.26 -18.28 7.11
CA ILE A 134 -8.50 -17.38 5.98
C ILE A 134 -7.24 -16.53 5.67
N ASN A 135 -6.52 -16.05 6.67
CA ASN A 135 -5.31 -15.28 6.46
C ASN A 135 -4.16 -16.14 5.92
N THR A 136 -4.05 -17.39 6.37
CA THR A 136 -3.07 -18.35 5.85
C THR A 136 -3.34 -18.67 4.39
N GLN A 137 -4.57 -18.98 4.02
CA GLN A 137 -4.99 -19.21 2.62
C GLN A 137 -4.72 -17.98 1.73
N LYS A 138 -4.99 -16.77 2.24
CA LYS A 138 -4.69 -15.53 1.51
C LYS A 138 -3.18 -15.32 1.31
N LYS A 139 -2.36 -15.63 2.32
CA LYS A 139 -0.88 -15.56 2.21
C LYS A 139 -0.36 -16.54 1.17
N GLU A 140 -0.84 -17.79 1.20
CA GLU A 140 -0.47 -18.82 0.21
C GLU A 140 -0.87 -18.42 -1.20
N LEU A 141 -2.08 -17.87 -1.37
CA LEU A 141 -2.56 -17.38 -2.66
C LEU A 141 -1.66 -16.25 -3.19
N VAL A 142 -1.30 -15.29 -2.36
CA VAL A 142 -0.39 -14.19 -2.75
C VAL A 142 0.99 -14.74 -3.11
N GLN A 143 1.54 -15.66 -2.33
CA GLN A 143 2.82 -16.31 -2.62
C GLN A 143 2.79 -17.08 -3.95
N MET A 144 1.68 -17.77 -4.23
CA MET A 144 1.48 -18.46 -5.51
C MET A 144 1.46 -17.47 -6.69
N PHE A 145 0.83 -16.29 -6.56
CA PHE A 145 0.89 -15.27 -7.62
C PHE A 145 2.28 -14.70 -7.78
N VAL A 146 2.98 -14.43 -6.68
CA VAL A 146 4.36 -13.93 -6.71
C VAL A 146 5.29 -14.95 -7.38
N SER A 147 5.11 -16.25 -7.11
CA SER A 147 5.94 -17.31 -7.72
C SER A 147 5.76 -17.44 -9.24
N LYS A 148 4.64 -16.95 -9.79
CA LYS A 148 4.37 -16.93 -11.24
C LYS A 148 5.01 -15.73 -11.95
N LEU A 149 5.50 -14.74 -11.22
CA LEU A 149 6.22 -13.63 -11.82
C LEU A 149 7.61 -14.06 -12.31
N PRO A 150 8.19 -13.38 -13.31
CA PRO A 150 9.60 -13.55 -13.64
C PRO A 150 10.52 -13.29 -12.43
N PRO A 151 11.63 -14.02 -12.25
CA PRO A 151 12.46 -14.00 -11.03
C PRO A 151 12.87 -12.58 -10.56
N LYS A 152 13.18 -11.68 -11.50
CA LYS A 152 13.54 -10.28 -11.19
C LYS A 152 12.43 -9.52 -10.50
N TYR A 153 11.17 -9.78 -10.85
CA TYR A 153 10.02 -9.12 -10.24
C TYR A 153 9.62 -9.79 -8.92
N GLN A 154 9.79 -11.11 -8.79
CA GLN A 154 9.60 -11.82 -7.53
C GLN A 154 10.47 -11.22 -6.42
N ARG A 155 11.77 -11.03 -6.71
CA ARG A 155 12.73 -10.46 -5.76
C ARG A 155 12.32 -9.05 -5.32
N LEU A 156 11.93 -8.19 -6.27
CA LEU A 156 11.48 -6.83 -5.99
C LEU A 156 10.20 -6.77 -5.14
N VAL A 157 9.22 -7.62 -5.46
CA VAL A 157 7.97 -7.72 -4.70
C VAL A 157 8.26 -8.20 -3.27
N ARG A 158 9.14 -9.19 -3.08
CA ARG A 158 9.54 -9.65 -1.74
C ARG A 158 10.18 -8.54 -0.95
N LEU A 159 11.22 -7.90 -1.47
CA LEU A 159 11.92 -6.80 -0.79
C LEU A 159 10.96 -5.66 -0.40
N ARG A 160 9.96 -5.33 -1.26
CA ARG A 160 9.04 -4.22 -0.98
C ARG A 160 7.93 -4.58 -0.01
N TYR A 161 7.28 -5.75 -0.17
CA TYR A 161 6.02 -6.06 0.51
C TYR A 161 6.13 -7.11 1.62
N PHE A 162 7.21 -7.89 1.64
CA PHE A 162 7.48 -8.87 2.70
C PHE A 162 8.59 -8.40 3.63
N ASP A 163 9.68 -7.84 3.07
CA ASP A 163 10.81 -7.30 3.83
C ASP A 163 10.64 -5.81 4.15
N GLU A 164 9.57 -5.18 3.66
CA GLU A 164 9.13 -3.80 3.93
C GLU A 164 10.16 -2.72 3.58
N LEU A 165 11.11 -3.00 2.68
CA LEU A 165 12.16 -2.05 2.30
C LEU A 165 11.60 -0.85 1.53
N SER A 166 12.16 0.34 1.75
CA SER A 166 11.90 1.52 0.92
C SER A 166 12.50 1.36 -0.47
N TYR A 167 12.08 2.18 -1.42
CA TYR A 167 12.63 2.13 -2.78
C TYR A 167 14.13 2.44 -2.83
N ASP A 168 14.62 3.32 -1.97
CA ASP A 168 16.03 3.67 -1.86
C ASP A 168 16.86 2.51 -1.29
N GLU A 169 16.34 1.80 -0.29
CA GLU A 169 16.95 0.59 0.27
C GLU A 169 16.98 -0.55 -0.75
N ILE A 170 15.89 -0.73 -1.51
CA ILE A 170 15.84 -1.72 -2.59
C ILE A 170 16.86 -1.37 -3.67
N ALA A 171 17.00 -0.10 -4.03
CA ALA A 171 17.98 0.38 -5.00
C ALA A 171 19.40 0.05 -4.54
N LYS A 172 19.73 0.27 -3.28
CA LYS A 172 21.02 -0.09 -2.66
C LYS A 172 21.22 -1.60 -2.62
N THR A 173 20.20 -2.37 -2.19
CA THR A 173 20.27 -3.83 -2.07
C THR A 173 20.48 -4.55 -3.41
N LEU A 174 19.91 -3.98 -4.49
CA LEU A 174 19.99 -4.54 -5.83
C LEU A 174 21.06 -3.90 -6.70
N ASP A 175 21.80 -2.93 -6.16
CA ASP A 175 22.76 -2.10 -6.90
C ASP A 175 22.14 -1.57 -8.21
N ALA A 176 20.96 -0.97 -8.10
CA ALA A 176 20.16 -0.52 -9.24
C ALA A 176 19.71 0.93 -9.06
N PRO A 177 19.63 1.72 -10.15
CA PRO A 177 19.11 3.07 -10.09
C PRO A 177 17.67 3.11 -9.52
N LEU A 178 17.36 4.09 -8.68
CA LEU A 178 16.02 4.27 -8.08
C LEU A 178 14.90 4.32 -9.12
N GLY A 179 15.16 4.95 -10.27
CA GLY A 179 14.21 4.98 -11.39
C GLY A 179 13.88 3.59 -11.94
N THR A 180 14.90 2.72 -12.03
CA THR A 180 14.76 1.32 -12.46
C THR A 180 13.91 0.54 -11.46
N VAL A 181 14.17 0.68 -10.15
CA VAL A 181 13.37 0.03 -9.09
C VAL A 181 11.90 0.45 -9.17
N LYS A 182 11.62 1.76 -9.34
CA LYS A 182 10.26 2.27 -9.49
C LYS A 182 9.55 1.69 -10.71
N ALA A 183 10.21 1.68 -11.87
CA ALA A 183 9.66 1.15 -13.11
C ALA A 183 9.41 -0.36 -13.03
N GLN A 184 10.34 -1.12 -12.47
CA GLN A 184 10.21 -2.57 -12.33
C GLN A 184 9.13 -2.96 -11.32
N LEU A 185 8.98 -2.25 -10.20
CA LEU A 185 7.87 -2.46 -9.26
C LEU A 185 6.51 -2.11 -9.89
N HIS A 186 6.46 -1.08 -10.73
CA HIS A 186 5.25 -0.79 -11.49
C HIS A 186 4.89 -1.96 -12.41
N ARG A 187 5.86 -2.46 -13.18
CA ARG A 187 5.65 -3.59 -14.09
C ARG A 187 5.27 -4.88 -13.36
N ALA A 188 5.87 -5.13 -12.20
CA ALA A 188 5.51 -6.27 -11.36
C ALA A 188 4.03 -6.23 -10.93
N ARG A 189 3.51 -5.05 -10.56
CA ARG A 189 2.09 -4.89 -10.20
C ARG A 189 1.15 -5.11 -11.39
N GLU A 190 1.51 -4.63 -12.57
CA GLU A 190 0.74 -4.88 -13.80
C GLU A 190 0.64 -6.38 -14.07
N LEU A 191 1.77 -7.11 -14.05
CA LEU A 191 1.81 -8.55 -14.26
C LEU A 191 1.00 -9.31 -13.20
N MET A 192 1.07 -8.90 -11.93
CA MET A 192 0.23 -9.49 -10.88
C MET A 192 -1.26 -9.24 -11.13
N TYR A 193 -1.60 -8.04 -11.57
CA TYR A 193 -2.99 -7.71 -11.91
C TYR A 193 -3.53 -8.59 -13.03
N ASP A 194 -2.75 -8.78 -14.10
CA ASP A 194 -3.12 -9.64 -15.23
C ASP A 194 -3.33 -11.09 -14.78
N LEU A 195 -2.43 -11.63 -13.95
CA LEU A 195 -2.55 -12.97 -13.38
C LEU A 195 -3.82 -13.17 -12.53
N VAL A 196 -4.24 -12.14 -11.79
CA VAL A 196 -5.47 -12.16 -10.98
C VAL A 196 -6.71 -12.06 -11.88
N LYS A 197 -6.64 -11.23 -12.94
CA LYS A 197 -7.75 -11.03 -13.88
C LYS A 197 -8.05 -12.29 -14.68
N ASP A 198 -7.02 -13.01 -15.13
CA ASP A 198 -7.20 -14.25 -15.90
C ASP A 198 -7.85 -15.35 -15.06
N LYS A 199 -7.56 -15.47 -13.77
CA LYS A 199 -8.25 -16.40 -12.88
C LYS A 199 -9.73 -16.08 -12.68
N LYS A 200 -10.15 -14.80 -12.72
CA LYS A 200 -11.57 -14.43 -12.62
C LYS A 200 -12.40 -14.82 -13.85
N LYS A 201 -11.77 -15.12 -14.97
CA LYS A 201 -12.46 -15.58 -16.18
C LYS A 201 -12.71 -17.09 -16.19
N HIS A 202 -12.11 -17.84 -15.26
CA HIS A 202 -12.19 -19.31 -15.19
C HIS A 202 -12.89 -19.81 -13.91
N ILE A 203 -13.59 -18.92 -13.17
CA ILE A 203 -14.56 -19.22 -12.11
C ILE A 203 -15.92 -18.67 -12.51
#